data_1d736d5b34bdcb9728fc4c22b1485568
#
_entry.id   1d736d5b34bdcb9728fc4c22b1485568
#
_cell.length_a   1.000
_cell.length_b   1.000
_cell.length_c   1.000
_cell.angle_alpha   90.00
_cell.angle_beta   90.00
_cell.angle_gamma   90.00
#
_symmetry.space_group_name_H-M   'P 1'
#
loop_
_entity.id
_entity.type
_entity.pdbx_description
1 polymer ?
#
loop_
_entity_poly.entity_id
_entity_poly.type
_entity_poly.pdbx_seq_one_letter_code
_entity_poly.pdbx_strand_id
1 'polypeptide(L)'
;MAKMTLLEMTQDILSDMDSDAVNSINTTAESLQVAQIIKSSYYSIIDGKDYPFLYEMFRMFTSGTLDRPTHMNLPDTVIDLSWIKYNSRLTSTAKDLYQKLEYKTPEEFMELVDSRDSKAANVKVVTDSARYGTSTGISLNILTDKPPQCYTSFDDESLVFDSYLSTLEDNLQNSQTQCWGKKSIPFIMEDSFTPELPVQMFSYLLSEAKSTCFLTLKQMANQKAEQTSVSQKRRMSQEAWRLKNGISYPNYGRKPTLNGFKKY
;
A
#
# COMPACT_ATOMS: atom_id res chain seq x y z
N MET A 1 -17.72 15.28 -12.93
CA MET A 1 -17.26 16.28 -11.94
C MET A 1 -15.76 16.43 -12.13
N ALA A 2 -15.20 17.64 -12.07
CA ALA A 2 -13.75 17.83 -12.11
C ALA A 2 -13.15 17.53 -10.73
N LYS A 3 -11.84 17.37 -10.66
CA LYS A 3 -11.13 17.36 -9.39
C LYS A 3 -11.14 18.78 -8.83
N MET A 4 -11.30 18.90 -7.53
CA MET A 4 -11.37 20.18 -6.81
C MET A 4 -10.17 20.31 -5.86
N THR A 5 -9.69 21.52 -5.68
CA THR A 5 -8.70 21.83 -4.65
C THR A 5 -9.33 21.85 -3.26
N LEU A 6 -8.51 21.80 -2.21
CA LEU A 6 -8.99 21.85 -0.83
C LEU A 6 -9.74 23.17 -0.57
N LEU A 7 -9.24 24.28 -1.10
CA LEU A 7 -9.91 25.57 -1.01
C LEU A 7 -11.28 25.56 -1.70
N GLU A 8 -11.37 25.05 -2.94
CA GLU A 8 -12.64 24.94 -3.68
C GLU A 8 -13.67 24.07 -2.93
N MET A 9 -13.24 22.94 -2.36
CA MET A 9 -14.12 22.10 -1.55
C MET A 9 -14.58 22.81 -0.27
N THR A 10 -13.69 23.55 0.38
CA THR A 10 -14.00 24.33 1.57
C THR A 10 -14.99 25.43 1.26
N GLN A 11 -14.79 26.19 0.18
CA GLN A 11 -15.71 27.23 -0.29
C GLN A 11 -17.09 26.69 -0.64
N ASP A 12 -17.14 25.52 -1.31
CA ASP A 12 -18.41 24.87 -1.67
C ASP A 12 -19.22 24.45 -0.42
N ILE A 13 -18.53 23.93 0.60
CA ILE A 13 -19.17 23.57 1.87
C ILE A 13 -19.64 24.80 2.65
N LEU A 14 -18.80 25.84 2.75
CA LEU A 14 -19.14 27.08 3.43
C LEU A 14 -20.33 27.79 2.76
N SER A 15 -20.35 27.81 1.42
CA SER A 15 -21.47 28.35 0.65
C SER A 15 -22.79 27.62 0.94
N ASP A 16 -22.76 26.28 1.03
CA ASP A 16 -23.93 25.48 1.36
C ASP A 16 -24.40 25.72 2.83
N MET A 17 -23.46 26.07 3.71
CA MET A 17 -23.76 26.40 5.12
C MET A 17 -24.18 27.85 5.37
N ASP A 18 -24.27 28.66 4.31
CA ASP A 18 -24.58 30.11 4.41
C ASP A 18 -23.57 30.85 5.30
N SER A 19 -22.27 30.51 5.13
CA SER A 19 -21.14 31.09 5.86
C SER A 19 -20.33 32.03 4.96
N ASP A 20 -19.44 32.84 5.56
CA ASP A 20 -18.64 33.83 4.84
C ASP A 20 -17.72 33.20 3.78
N ALA A 21 -17.61 33.88 2.65
CA ALA A 21 -16.69 33.47 1.60
C ALA A 21 -15.22 33.68 2.04
N VAL A 22 -14.38 32.70 1.78
CA VAL A 22 -12.96 32.71 2.17
C VAL A 22 -12.04 32.58 0.95
N ASN A 23 -10.86 33.19 1.01
CA ASN A 23 -9.83 33.10 -0.02
C ASN A 23 -8.70 32.15 0.35
N SER A 24 -8.70 31.61 1.55
CA SER A 24 -7.77 30.59 2.04
C SER A 24 -8.43 29.77 3.15
N ILE A 25 -8.01 28.52 3.30
CA ILE A 25 -8.47 27.64 4.39
C ILE A 25 -8.11 28.17 5.78
N ASN A 26 -7.12 29.06 5.87
CA ASN A 26 -6.67 29.68 7.12
C ASN A 26 -7.31 31.05 7.43
N THR A 27 -8.26 31.52 6.59
CA THR A 27 -8.84 32.86 6.75
C THR A 27 -9.70 32.97 8.01
N THR A 28 -10.48 31.96 8.33
CA THR A 28 -11.37 31.90 9.48
C THR A 28 -11.20 30.58 10.25
N ALA A 29 -11.63 30.59 11.53
CA ALA A 29 -11.62 29.34 12.31
C ALA A 29 -12.59 28.32 11.71
N GLU A 30 -13.72 28.77 11.14
CA GLU A 30 -14.70 27.88 10.50
C GLU A 30 -14.13 27.24 9.22
N SER A 31 -13.43 28.00 8.36
CA SER A 31 -12.80 27.43 7.16
C SER A 31 -11.74 26.39 7.49
N LEU A 32 -10.96 26.62 8.54
CA LEU A 32 -9.96 25.64 9.01
C LEU A 32 -10.64 24.37 9.55
N GLN A 33 -11.74 24.51 10.31
CA GLN A 33 -12.50 23.35 10.80
C GLN A 33 -13.11 22.54 9.65
N VAL A 34 -13.66 23.20 8.63
CA VAL A 34 -14.16 22.53 7.42
C VAL A 34 -13.04 21.76 6.72
N ALA A 35 -11.87 22.38 6.54
CA ALA A 35 -10.72 21.72 5.92
C ALA A 35 -10.25 20.50 6.74
N GLN A 36 -10.28 20.58 8.07
CA GLN A 36 -9.98 19.44 8.95
C GLN A 36 -11.01 18.31 8.83
N ILE A 37 -12.31 18.67 8.69
CA ILE A 37 -13.36 17.67 8.47
C ILE A 37 -13.18 16.99 7.11
N ILE A 38 -12.82 17.72 6.06
CA ILE A 38 -12.50 17.15 4.75
C ILE A 38 -11.33 16.14 4.88
N LYS A 39 -10.27 16.52 5.60
CA LYS A 39 -9.13 15.64 5.87
C LYS A 39 -9.55 14.36 6.61
N SER A 40 -10.37 14.48 7.65
CA SER A 40 -10.85 13.34 8.42
C SER A 40 -11.74 12.41 7.58
N SER A 41 -12.62 13.00 6.75
CA SER A 41 -13.46 12.26 5.82
C SER A 41 -12.62 11.54 4.76
N TYR A 42 -11.56 12.18 4.26
CA TYR A 42 -10.61 11.59 3.30
C TYR A 42 -9.96 10.32 3.85
N TYR A 43 -9.39 10.39 5.06
CA TYR A 43 -8.78 9.21 5.69
C TYR A 43 -9.81 8.13 6.01
N SER A 44 -10.99 8.49 6.51
CA SER A 44 -12.08 7.54 6.75
C SER A 44 -12.50 6.78 5.49
N ILE A 45 -12.44 7.42 4.32
CA ILE A 45 -12.74 6.78 3.04
C ILE A 45 -11.62 5.81 2.63
N ILE A 46 -10.36 6.23 2.76
CA ILE A 46 -9.19 5.43 2.34
C ILE A 46 -8.99 4.22 3.24
N ASP A 47 -9.15 4.40 4.56
CA ASP A 47 -8.95 3.33 5.52
C ASP A 47 -10.14 2.37 5.58
N GLY A 48 -11.30 2.84 5.16
CA GLY A 48 -12.53 2.05 5.22
C GLY A 48 -12.55 0.82 4.31
N LYS A 49 -11.78 0.80 3.22
CA LYS A 49 -11.74 -0.30 2.23
C LYS A 49 -10.49 -0.29 1.37
N ASP A 50 -10.15 -1.47 0.87
CA ASP A 50 -9.09 -1.64 -0.13
C ASP A 50 -9.62 -1.29 -1.52
N TYR A 51 -9.21 -0.13 -2.03
CA TYR A 51 -9.57 0.31 -3.37
C TYR A 51 -8.44 0.01 -4.36
N PRO A 52 -8.75 -0.30 -5.64
CA PRO A 52 -7.73 -0.61 -6.65
C PRO A 52 -6.68 0.49 -6.85
N PHE A 53 -7.07 1.76 -6.72
CA PHE A 53 -6.17 2.90 -6.92
C PHE A 53 -5.14 3.10 -5.79
N LEU A 54 -5.35 2.44 -4.65
CA LEU A 54 -4.40 2.45 -3.52
C LEU A 54 -3.22 1.50 -3.76
N TYR A 55 -3.29 0.63 -4.75
CA TYR A 55 -2.27 -0.38 -5.00
C TYR A 55 -1.46 -0.03 -6.23
N GLU A 56 -0.15 -0.21 -6.13
CA GLU A 56 0.76 -0.02 -7.26
C GLU A 56 1.88 -1.06 -7.29
N MET A 57 2.50 -1.17 -8.47
CA MET A 57 3.73 -1.94 -8.66
C MET A 57 4.92 -1.08 -8.29
N PHE A 58 5.82 -1.62 -7.49
CA PHE A 58 7.05 -0.94 -7.09
C PHE A 58 8.23 -1.91 -7.03
N ARG A 59 9.42 -1.36 -6.84
CA ARG A 59 10.65 -2.12 -6.58
C ARG A 59 11.16 -1.78 -5.20
N MET A 60 11.77 -2.74 -4.55
CA MET A 60 12.40 -2.55 -3.26
C MET A 60 13.75 -1.86 -3.42
N PHE A 61 14.22 -1.23 -2.36
CA PHE A 61 15.55 -0.66 -2.28
C PHE A 61 16.51 -1.63 -1.58
N THR A 62 17.74 -1.74 -2.08
CA THR A 62 18.78 -2.51 -1.40
C THR A 62 19.23 -1.80 -0.13
N SER A 63 19.70 -2.53 0.86
CA SER A 63 20.30 -1.94 2.07
C SER A 63 21.58 -1.13 1.78
N GLY A 64 22.16 -1.31 0.60
CA GLY A 64 23.38 -0.63 0.17
C GLY A 64 24.68 -1.11 0.83
N THR A 65 24.62 -2.09 1.73
CA THR A 65 25.78 -2.62 2.45
C THR A 65 26.09 -4.06 2.06
N LEU A 66 27.35 -4.37 1.81
CA LEU A 66 27.83 -5.73 1.54
C LEU A 66 27.72 -6.65 2.77
N ASP A 67 27.65 -6.06 3.95
CA ASP A 67 27.49 -6.82 5.20
C ASP A 67 26.05 -7.37 5.35
N ARG A 68 25.10 -6.77 4.67
CA ARG A 68 23.69 -7.17 4.67
C ARG A 68 23.16 -7.44 3.25
N PRO A 69 23.68 -8.44 2.56
CA PRO A 69 23.41 -8.67 1.14
C PRO A 69 21.96 -9.07 0.86
N THR A 70 21.25 -9.59 1.86
CA THR A 70 19.86 -10.07 1.76
C THR A 70 18.83 -9.13 2.35
N HIS A 71 19.23 -7.94 2.75
CA HIS A 71 18.30 -6.96 3.33
C HIS A 71 17.85 -5.98 2.26
N MET A 72 16.54 -5.76 2.19
CA MET A 72 15.93 -4.77 1.29
C MET A 72 14.90 -3.94 2.04
N ASN A 73 14.83 -2.66 1.73
CA ASN A 73 13.91 -1.74 2.36
C ASN A 73 12.68 -1.50 1.46
N LEU A 74 11.54 -1.35 2.09
CA LEU A 74 10.34 -0.88 1.41
C LEU A 74 10.48 0.62 1.10
N PRO A 75 9.91 1.11 -0.02
CA PRO A 75 9.76 2.55 -0.22
C PRO A 75 8.87 3.17 0.86
N ASP A 76 9.20 4.37 1.34
CA ASP A 76 8.44 5.09 2.38
C ASP A 76 6.98 5.36 1.99
N THR A 77 6.69 5.30 0.69
CA THR A 77 5.35 5.47 0.15
C THR A 77 4.47 4.22 0.26
N VAL A 78 5.02 3.09 0.68
CA VAL A 78 4.30 1.81 0.75
C VAL A 78 3.94 1.50 2.20
N ILE A 79 2.64 1.24 2.46
CA ILE A 79 2.14 0.88 3.79
C ILE A 79 2.06 -0.63 3.97
N ASP A 80 1.63 -1.34 2.93
CA ASP A 80 1.36 -2.77 3.01
C ASP A 80 1.83 -3.49 1.74
N LEU A 81 2.34 -4.69 1.93
CA LEU A 81 2.93 -5.50 0.88
C LEU A 81 2.07 -6.74 0.60
N SER A 82 1.49 -6.80 -0.60
CA SER A 82 0.64 -7.94 -0.98
C SER A 82 1.42 -9.14 -1.48
N TRP A 83 2.44 -8.91 -2.28
CA TRP A 83 3.33 -9.97 -2.78
C TRP A 83 4.65 -9.40 -3.33
N ILE A 84 5.67 -10.26 -3.27
CA ILE A 84 7.00 -10.02 -3.84
C ILE A 84 7.31 -11.12 -4.85
N LYS A 85 7.93 -10.74 -5.95
CA LYS A 85 8.61 -11.65 -6.87
C LYS A 85 10.06 -11.23 -7.03
N TYR A 86 10.93 -12.19 -7.10
CA TYR A 86 12.34 -12.00 -7.39
C TYR A 86 12.75 -12.74 -8.66
N ASN A 87 13.65 -12.17 -9.43
CA ASN A 87 14.17 -12.80 -10.64
C ASN A 87 15.14 -13.91 -10.28
N SER A 88 14.73 -15.16 -10.51
CA SER A 88 15.49 -16.37 -10.14
C SER A 88 16.39 -16.87 -11.26
N ARG A 89 16.83 -16.00 -12.19
CA ARG A 89 17.79 -16.39 -13.23
C ARG A 89 19.12 -16.83 -12.59
N LEU A 90 19.73 -17.87 -13.17
CA LEU A 90 20.99 -18.42 -12.65
C LEU A 90 22.22 -17.83 -13.34
N THR A 91 22.06 -17.19 -14.49
CA THR A 91 23.15 -16.55 -15.24
C THR A 91 22.69 -15.20 -15.77
N SER A 92 23.62 -14.27 -15.99
CA SER A 92 23.31 -12.93 -16.50
C SER A 92 22.67 -12.93 -17.89
N THR A 93 22.92 -13.97 -18.70
CA THR A 93 22.39 -14.14 -20.05
C THR A 93 21.10 -14.96 -20.11
N ALA A 94 20.68 -15.56 -18.99
CA ALA A 94 19.45 -16.34 -18.93
C ALA A 94 18.23 -15.44 -19.01
N LYS A 95 17.13 -15.98 -19.53
CA LYS A 95 15.83 -15.30 -19.54
C LYS A 95 15.38 -15.01 -18.12
N ASP A 96 14.82 -13.83 -17.93
CA ASP A 96 14.23 -13.44 -16.65
C ASP A 96 13.10 -14.39 -16.23
N LEU A 97 13.20 -14.88 -15.00
CA LEU A 97 12.25 -15.80 -14.40
C LEU A 97 11.83 -15.26 -13.03
N TYR A 98 10.71 -14.54 -12.98
CA TYR A 98 10.20 -14.00 -11.72
C TYR A 98 9.39 -15.04 -10.97
N GLN A 99 9.87 -15.43 -9.79
CA GLN A 99 9.21 -16.36 -8.87
C GLN A 99 8.63 -15.59 -7.69
N LYS A 100 7.41 -15.96 -7.26
CA LYS A 100 6.81 -15.41 -6.06
C LYS A 100 7.53 -15.95 -4.84
N LEU A 101 7.89 -15.05 -3.93
CA LEU A 101 8.51 -15.42 -2.66
C LEU A 101 7.42 -15.69 -1.61
N GLU A 102 7.73 -16.61 -0.70
CA GLU A 102 6.86 -16.97 0.40
C GLU A 102 7.22 -16.13 1.64
N TYR A 103 6.21 -15.53 2.26
CA TYR A 103 6.40 -14.92 3.57
C TYR A 103 6.46 -16.01 4.64
N LYS A 104 7.46 -15.92 5.51
CA LYS A 104 7.57 -16.75 6.71
C LYS A 104 7.54 -15.87 7.94
N THR A 105 6.91 -16.37 9.00
CA THR A 105 6.99 -15.70 10.29
C THR A 105 8.44 -15.62 10.76
N PRO A 106 8.83 -14.62 11.57
CA PRO A 106 10.20 -14.54 12.10
C PRO A 106 10.68 -15.83 12.75
N GLU A 107 9.81 -16.55 13.47
CA GLU A 107 10.10 -17.84 14.09
C GLU A 107 10.42 -18.92 13.04
N GLU A 108 9.53 -19.14 12.06
CA GLU A 108 9.74 -20.13 10.99
C GLU A 108 10.95 -19.79 10.13
N PHE A 109 11.24 -18.51 9.94
CA PHE A 109 12.42 -18.06 9.20
C PHE A 109 13.70 -18.37 9.96
N MET A 110 13.73 -18.12 11.28
CA MET A 110 14.88 -18.43 12.12
C MET A 110 15.12 -19.95 12.20
N GLU A 111 14.09 -20.76 12.38
CA GLU A 111 14.22 -22.23 12.33
C GLU A 111 14.84 -22.70 11.02
N LEU A 112 14.40 -22.14 9.89
CA LEU A 112 14.95 -22.47 8.56
C LEU A 112 16.41 -22.07 8.45
N VAL A 113 16.79 -20.89 8.90
CA VAL A 113 18.15 -20.34 8.80
C VAL A 113 19.10 -21.05 9.77
N ASP A 114 18.65 -21.35 10.99
CA ASP A 114 19.44 -22.02 12.04
C ASP A 114 19.68 -23.51 11.71
N SER A 115 18.80 -24.13 10.91
CA SER A 115 19.01 -25.51 10.44
C SER A 115 20.21 -25.66 9.49
N ARG A 116 20.78 -24.55 8.99
CA ARG A 116 21.88 -24.53 8.04
C ARG A 116 23.25 -24.58 8.75
N ASP A 117 24.19 -25.33 8.19
CA ASP A 117 25.56 -25.38 8.73
C ASP A 117 26.29 -24.08 8.42
N SER A 118 26.62 -23.31 9.44
CA SER A 118 27.35 -22.04 9.36
C SER A 118 28.78 -22.17 8.78
N LYS A 119 29.33 -23.39 8.72
CA LYS A 119 30.68 -23.67 8.17
C LYS A 119 30.62 -24.13 6.71
N ALA A 120 29.44 -24.35 6.15
CA ALA A 120 29.31 -24.77 4.78
C ALA A 120 29.81 -23.69 3.81
N ALA A 121 30.48 -24.08 2.73
CA ALA A 121 31.08 -23.14 1.77
C ALA A 121 30.04 -22.23 1.06
N ASN A 122 28.79 -22.66 1.00
CA ASN A 122 27.69 -21.95 0.39
C ASN A 122 26.82 -21.15 1.40
N VAL A 123 27.31 -21.01 2.65
CA VAL A 123 26.63 -20.25 3.69
C VAL A 123 27.49 -19.07 4.10
N LYS A 124 26.88 -17.88 4.10
CA LYS A 124 27.46 -16.66 4.66
C LYS A 124 26.73 -16.33 5.96
N VAL A 125 27.49 -16.18 7.04
CA VAL A 125 26.93 -15.70 8.31
C VAL A 125 26.82 -14.19 8.23
N VAL A 126 25.61 -13.69 8.29
CA VAL A 126 25.28 -12.25 8.32
C VAL A 126 24.85 -11.91 9.74
N THR A 127 25.53 -10.97 10.37
CA THR A 127 25.11 -10.47 11.67
C THR A 127 24.20 -9.28 11.46
N ASP A 128 22.93 -9.46 11.75
CA ASP A 128 22.00 -8.34 11.81
C ASP A 128 22.18 -7.64 13.16
N SER A 129 22.98 -6.57 13.15
CA SER A 129 23.07 -5.65 14.28
C SER A 129 21.80 -4.82 14.28
N ALA A 130 20.75 -5.45 14.79
CA ALA A 130 19.45 -4.84 14.87
C ALA A 130 19.52 -3.41 15.47
N ARG A 131 18.58 -2.57 15.11
CA ARG A 131 18.23 -1.23 15.60
C ARG A 131 18.45 -0.95 17.09
N TYR A 132 18.74 -1.95 17.87
CA TYR A 132 18.82 -1.88 19.33
C TYR A 132 20.22 -1.61 19.88
N GLY A 133 21.15 -1.15 19.05
CA GLY A 133 22.42 -0.53 19.49
C GLY A 133 23.33 -1.41 20.35
N THR A 134 23.07 -2.71 20.43
CA THR A 134 23.87 -3.66 21.21
C THR A 134 24.67 -4.58 20.30
N SER A 135 25.90 -4.84 20.69
CA SER A 135 26.88 -5.68 19.99
C SER A 135 26.49 -7.18 19.84
N THR A 136 25.28 -7.55 20.20
CA THR A 136 24.71 -8.91 20.10
C THR A 136 23.66 -8.98 19.02
N GLY A 137 24.05 -8.73 17.76
CA GLY A 137 23.16 -8.93 16.62
C GLY A 137 22.80 -10.42 16.45
N ILE A 138 21.62 -10.68 15.89
CA ILE A 138 21.21 -12.02 15.49
C ILE A 138 22.04 -12.44 14.28
N SER A 139 22.64 -13.62 14.33
CA SER A 139 23.39 -14.18 13.20
C SER A 139 22.48 -15.01 12.32
N LEU A 140 22.48 -14.69 11.03
CA LEU A 140 21.67 -15.36 10.02
C LEU A 140 22.56 -16.18 9.10
N ASN A 141 22.30 -17.48 8.96
CA ASN A 141 23.01 -18.37 8.04
C ASN A 141 22.36 -18.30 6.65
N ILE A 142 22.86 -17.40 5.81
CA ILE A 142 22.29 -17.09 4.49
C ILE A 142 22.96 -17.93 3.41
N LEU A 143 22.16 -18.55 2.51
CA LEU A 143 22.69 -19.26 1.36
C LEU A 143 23.17 -18.29 0.28
N THR A 144 24.32 -18.60 -0.34
CA THR A 144 24.96 -17.75 -1.35
C THR A 144 24.92 -18.33 -2.75
N ASP A 145 24.38 -19.54 -2.90
CA ASP A 145 24.36 -20.32 -4.14
C ASP A 145 22.96 -20.39 -4.79
N LYS A 146 21.96 -19.76 -4.21
CA LYS A 146 20.56 -19.86 -4.66
C LYS A 146 19.87 -18.51 -4.66
N PRO A 147 18.95 -18.26 -5.62
CA PRO A 147 18.08 -17.12 -5.56
C PRO A 147 17.12 -17.22 -4.35
N PRO A 148 16.63 -16.09 -3.80
CA PRO A 148 15.75 -16.10 -2.65
C PRO A 148 14.45 -16.85 -2.92
N GLN A 149 13.96 -17.57 -1.91
CA GLN A 149 12.72 -18.34 -1.95
C GLN A 149 11.69 -17.82 -0.93
N CYS A 150 12.15 -17.35 0.22
CA CYS A 150 11.29 -16.82 1.25
C CYS A 150 11.89 -15.54 1.86
N TYR A 151 11.05 -14.84 2.57
CA TYR A 151 11.40 -13.60 3.27
C TYR A 151 10.63 -13.46 4.57
N THR A 152 11.19 -12.64 5.45
CA THR A 152 10.54 -12.20 6.69
C THR A 152 10.78 -10.72 6.93
N SER A 153 10.13 -10.16 7.93
CA SER A 153 10.46 -8.85 8.49
C SER A 153 10.57 -8.97 10.00
N PHE A 154 11.62 -8.37 10.56
CA PHE A 154 11.83 -8.32 12.01
C PHE A 154 11.42 -6.97 12.61
N ASP A 155 11.28 -5.94 11.79
CA ASP A 155 11.11 -4.54 12.22
C ASP A 155 10.04 -3.77 11.42
N ASP A 156 9.34 -4.43 10.51
CA ASP A 156 8.35 -3.85 9.58
C ASP A 156 8.89 -2.76 8.61
N GLU A 157 10.17 -2.42 8.67
CA GLU A 157 10.78 -1.47 7.74
C GLU A 157 11.66 -2.14 6.71
N SER A 158 12.38 -3.19 7.13
CA SER A 158 13.26 -3.97 6.26
C SER A 158 12.77 -5.40 6.09
N LEU A 159 12.95 -5.93 4.90
CA LEU A 159 12.71 -7.32 4.60
C LEU A 159 14.02 -8.07 4.49
N VAL A 160 14.08 -9.23 5.10
CA VAL A 160 15.23 -10.12 5.11
C VAL A 160 14.90 -11.36 4.30
N PHE A 161 15.78 -11.67 3.35
CA PHE A 161 15.63 -12.83 2.46
C PHE A 161 16.58 -13.95 2.86
N ASP A 162 16.16 -15.17 2.58
CA ASP A 162 16.87 -16.39 3.02
C ASP A 162 18.15 -16.72 2.23
N SER A 163 18.32 -16.14 1.06
CA SER A 163 19.43 -16.45 0.17
C SER A 163 19.69 -15.35 -0.86
N TYR A 164 20.84 -15.40 -1.53
CA TYR A 164 21.18 -14.63 -2.71
C TYR A 164 22.17 -15.40 -3.60
N LEU A 165 22.30 -15.03 -4.85
CA LEU A 165 23.17 -15.73 -5.79
C LEU A 165 24.47 -14.94 -5.98
N SER A 166 25.52 -15.29 -5.22
CA SER A 166 26.80 -14.59 -5.20
C SER A 166 27.58 -14.65 -6.54
N THR A 167 27.21 -15.59 -7.42
CA THR A 167 27.79 -15.68 -8.77
C THR A 167 27.28 -14.63 -9.73
N LEU A 168 26.16 -13.98 -9.44
CA LEU A 168 25.58 -12.93 -10.25
C LEU A 168 25.81 -11.55 -9.63
N GLU A 169 25.62 -11.43 -8.33
CA GLU A 169 25.55 -10.16 -7.62
C GLU A 169 25.99 -10.33 -6.17
N ASP A 170 26.74 -9.35 -5.65
CA ASP A 170 27.25 -9.38 -4.27
C ASP A 170 26.14 -9.14 -3.23
N ASN A 171 25.01 -8.57 -3.65
CA ASN A 171 23.81 -8.35 -2.84
C ASN A 171 22.55 -8.38 -3.71
N LEU A 172 21.39 -8.49 -3.09
CA LEU A 172 20.10 -8.42 -3.79
C LEU A 172 19.89 -7.06 -4.44
N GLN A 173 19.44 -7.05 -5.70
CA GLN A 173 19.29 -5.85 -6.50
C GLN A 173 17.82 -5.42 -6.63
N ASN A 174 17.55 -4.12 -6.58
CA ASN A 174 16.21 -3.58 -6.77
C ASN A 174 15.64 -3.91 -8.16
N SER A 175 16.49 -3.95 -9.20
CA SER A 175 16.12 -4.25 -10.58
C SER A 175 15.54 -5.66 -10.74
N GLN A 176 15.89 -6.57 -9.83
CA GLN A 176 15.46 -7.97 -9.84
C GLN A 176 14.14 -8.18 -9.08
N THR A 177 13.60 -7.15 -8.43
CA THR A 177 12.37 -7.22 -7.64
C THR A 177 11.16 -6.74 -8.43
N GLN A 178 10.01 -7.37 -8.19
CA GLN A 178 8.69 -6.91 -8.60
C GLN A 178 7.76 -7.07 -7.40
N CYS A 179 7.23 -5.97 -6.92
CA CYS A 179 6.39 -5.94 -5.74
C CYS A 179 5.04 -5.29 -6.05
N TRP A 180 4.03 -5.72 -5.33
CA TRP A 180 2.69 -5.15 -5.39
C TRP A 180 2.23 -4.87 -3.97
N GLY A 181 1.82 -3.65 -3.72
CA GLY A 181 1.43 -3.24 -2.37
C GLY A 181 0.58 -1.99 -2.34
N LYS A 182 0.10 -1.68 -1.15
CA LYS A 182 -0.74 -0.52 -0.85
C LYS A 182 0.14 0.69 -0.60
N LYS A 183 -0.10 1.77 -1.34
CA LYS A 183 0.62 3.04 -1.18
C LYS A 183 -0.03 3.94 -0.15
N SER A 184 0.79 4.71 0.52
CA SER A 184 0.36 5.84 1.34
C SER A 184 -0.04 7.02 0.45
N ILE A 185 -1.18 7.62 0.72
CA ILE A 185 -1.60 8.85 0.04
C ILE A 185 -1.80 9.92 1.11
N PRO A 186 -0.75 10.74 1.37
CA PRO A 186 -0.82 11.78 2.39
C PRO A 186 -1.80 12.88 2.00
N PHE A 187 -2.43 13.49 2.99
CA PHE A 187 -3.26 14.68 2.83
C PHE A 187 -2.50 15.91 3.30
N ILE A 188 -2.33 16.89 2.42
CA ILE A 188 -1.61 18.13 2.70
C ILE A 188 -2.63 19.25 2.95
N MET A 189 -2.45 19.99 4.04
CA MET A 189 -3.33 21.11 4.42
C MET A 189 -2.87 22.41 3.74
N GLU A 190 -3.06 22.49 2.42
CA GLU A 190 -2.73 23.64 1.59
C GLU A 190 -3.90 23.97 0.65
N ASP A 191 -4.10 25.25 0.35
CA ASP A 191 -5.19 25.72 -0.49
C ASP A 191 -5.25 25.07 -1.87
N SER A 192 -4.07 24.89 -2.48
CA SER A 192 -3.89 24.30 -3.81
C SER A 192 -3.92 22.78 -3.84
N PHE A 193 -3.94 22.12 -2.68
CA PHE A 193 -3.89 20.68 -2.60
C PHE A 193 -5.13 20.04 -3.23
N THR A 194 -4.91 19.10 -4.12
CA THR A 194 -5.97 18.29 -4.73
C THR A 194 -5.79 16.84 -4.32
N PRO A 195 -6.75 16.24 -3.59
CA PRO A 195 -6.66 14.85 -3.16
C PRO A 195 -6.42 13.88 -4.32
N GLU A 196 -5.53 12.90 -4.12
CA GLU A 196 -5.24 11.85 -5.11
C GLU A 196 -6.34 10.78 -5.15
N LEU A 197 -7.56 11.22 -5.37
CA LEU A 197 -8.69 10.33 -5.54
C LEU A 197 -9.11 10.22 -7.01
N PRO A 198 -9.68 9.08 -7.43
CA PRO A 198 -10.41 9.01 -8.69
C PRO A 198 -11.55 10.02 -8.75
N VAL A 199 -11.77 10.61 -9.92
CA VAL A 199 -12.81 11.64 -10.10
C VAL A 199 -14.19 11.23 -9.54
N GLN A 200 -14.51 9.96 -9.64
CA GLN A 200 -15.79 9.41 -9.15
C GLN A 200 -15.91 9.48 -7.62
N MET A 201 -14.79 9.46 -6.89
CA MET A 201 -14.76 9.50 -5.42
C MET A 201 -14.83 10.90 -4.85
N PHE A 202 -14.60 11.95 -5.66
CA PHE A 202 -14.74 13.32 -5.19
C PHE A 202 -16.16 13.66 -4.75
N SER A 203 -17.17 13.16 -5.47
CA SER A 203 -18.57 13.34 -5.06
C SER A 203 -18.87 12.69 -3.71
N TYR A 204 -18.24 11.54 -3.44
CA TYR A 204 -18.39 10.87 -2.16
C TYR A 204 -17.71 11.64 -1.03
N LEU A 205 -16.44 12.04 -1.23
CA LEU A 205 -15.69 12.84 -0.25
C LEU A 205 -16.45 14.13 0.09
N LEU A 206 -16.90 14.87 -0.93
CA LEU A 206 -17.61 16.14 -0.74
C LEU A 206 -18.93 15.94 0.01
N SER A 207 -19.72 14.93 -0.34
CA SER A 207 -21.00 14.65 0.31
C SER A 207 -20.82 14.19 1.76
N GLU A 208 -19.81 13.37 2.05
CA GLU A 208 -19.48 12.91 3.40
C GLU A 208 -19.00 14.08 4.26
N ALA A 209 -18.10 14.92 3.72
CA ALA A 209 -17.61 16.10 4.41
C ALA A 209 -18.74 17.11 4.67
N LYS A 210 -19.62 17.37 3.67
CA LYS A 210 -20.81 18.23 3.86
C LYS A 210 -21.72 17.72 4.96
N SER A 211 -22.06 16.43 4.95
CA SER A 211 -22.91 15.82 5.98
C SER A 211 -22.32 16.01 7.37
N THR A 212 -21.02 15.78 7.52
CA THR A 212 -20.31 15.93 8.79
C THR A 212 -20.23 17.39 9.23
N CYS A 213 -19.94 18.33 8.31
CA CYS A 213 -19.89 19.76 8.62
C CYS A 213 -21.25 20.28 9.11
N PHE A 214 -22.34 19.93 8.43
CA PHE A 214 -23.68 20.34 8.87
C PHE A 214 -24.02 19.80 10.26
N LEU A 215 -23.66 18.55 10.54
CA LEU A 215 -23.91 17.96 11.85
C LEU A 215 -23.06 18.60 12.96
N THR A 216 -21.76 18.85 12.71
CA THR A 216 -20.84 19.33 13.73
C THR A 216 -20.90 20.84 13.94
N LEU A 217 -21.01 21.64 12.87
CA LEU A 217 -20.93 23.10 12.93
C LEU A 217 -22.31 23.75 13.02
N LYS A 218 -23.31 23.25 12.32
CA LYS A 218 -24.67 23.82 12.33
C LYS A 218 -25.65 23.04 13.22
N GLN A 219 -25.24 21.86 13.75
CA GLN A 219 -26.10 20.97 14.54
C GLN A 219 -27.41 20.58 13.82
N MET A 220 -27.35 20.52 12.51
CA MET A 220 -28.47 20.18 11.64
C MET A 220 -28.10 19.07 10.69
N ALA A 221 -29.00 18.14 10.42
CA ALA A 221 -28.78 17.08 9.47
C ALA A 221 -29.01 17.53 8.02
N ASN A 222 -28.03 17.37 7.14
CA ASN A 222 -28.22 17.54 5.69
C ASN A 222 -28.60 16.18 5.05
N GLN A 223 -29.92 15.88 5.06
CA GLN A 223 -30.45 14.60 4.54
C GLN A 223 -30.03 14.30 3.10
N LYS A 224 -29.93 15.34 2.24
CA LYS A 224 -29.52 15.15 0.85
C LYS A 224 -28.05 14.73 0.74
N ALA A 225 -27.15 15.38 1.49
CA ALA A 225 -25.74 15.02 1.53
C ALA A 225 -25.55 13.60 2.09
N GLU A 226 -26.27 13.25 3.13
CA GLU A 226 -26.25 11.93 3.77
C GLU A 226 -26.71 10.82 2.82
N GLN A 227 -27.85 10.99 2.14
CA GLN A 227 -28.34 10.05 1.15
C GLN A 227 -27.38 9.88 -0.03
N THR A 228 -26.77 10.99 -0.50
CA THR A 228 -25.79 10.95 -1.58
C THR A 228 -24.53 10.21 -1.14
N SER A 229 -24.02 10.47 0.05
CA SER A 229 -22.86 9.78 0.62
C SER A 229 -23.12 8.28 0.72
N VAL A 230 -24.25 7.85 1.29
CA VAL A 230 -24.61 6.42 1.40
C VAL A 230 -24.70 5.75 0.02
N SER A 231 -25.32 6.42 -0.96
CA SER A 231 -25.43 5.91 -2.32
C SER A 231 -24.05 5.74 -2.97
N GLN A 232 -23.19 6.74 -2.86
CA GLN A 232 -21.82 6.71 -3.39
C GLN A 232 -20.96 5.65 -2.67
N LYS A 233 -21.08 5.52 -1.37
CA LYS A 233 -20.41 4.48 -0.57
C LYS A 233 -20.73 3.07 -1.06
N ARG A 234 -21.98 2.80 -1.40
CA ARG A 234 -22.40 1.51 -1.98
C ARG A 234 -21.76 1.27 -3.33
N ARG A 235 -21.74 2.28 -4.21
CA ARG A 235 -21.11 2.20 -5.53
C ARG A 235 -19.60 1.94 -5.41
N MET A 236 -18.91 2.69 -4.55
CA MET A 236 -17.48 2.50 -4.32
C MET A 236 -17.16 1.13 -3.72
N SER A 237 -18.06 0.60 -2.89
CA SER A 237 -17.92 -0.75 -2.35
C SER A 237 -17.91 -1.82 -3.45
N GLN A 238 -18.72 -1.67 -4.48
CA GLN A 238 -18.74 -2.58 -5.62
C GLN A 238 -17.42 -2.51 -6.42
N GLU A 239 -16.80 -1.34 -6.52
CA GLU A 239 -15.49 -1.19 -7.18
C GLU A 239 -14.36 -1.84 -6.38
N ALA A 240 -14.40 -1.74 -5.06
CA ALA A 240 -13.42 -2.40 -4.19
C ALA A 240 -13.46 -3.93 -4.31
N TRP A 241 -14.62 -4.51 -4.54
CA TRP A 241 -14.74 -5.96 -4.76
C TRP A 241 -14.02 -6.45 -6.02
N ARG A 242 -13.88 -5.59 -7.03
CA ARG A 242 -13.15 -5.92 -8.27
C ARG A 242 -11.67 -6.24 -8.01
N LEU A 243 -11.08 -5.65 -6.97
CA LEU A 243 -9.70 -5.94 -6.58
C LEU A 243 -9.52 -7.41 -6.15
N LYS A 244 -10.51 -7.97 -5.45
CA LYS A 244 -10.44 -9.35 -4.92
C LYS A 244 -10.83 -10.41 -5.96
N ASN A 245 -11.78 -10.10 -6.84
CA ASN A 245 -12.40 -11.08 -7.76
C ASN A 245 -12.05 -10.84 -9.25
N GLY A 246 -11.19 -9.88 -9.56
CA GLY A 246 -10.90 -9.49 -10.93
C GLY A 246 -12.07 -8.74 -11.60
N ILE A 247 -11.98 -8.56 -12.93
CA ILE A 247 -13.04 -7.92 -13.71
C ILE A 247 -14.19 -8.90 -13.87
N SER A 248 -15.27 -8.66 -13.15
CA SER A 248 -16.54 -9.40 -13.37
C SER A 248 -17.28 -8.76 -14.54
N TYR A 249 -17.34 -9.43 -15.65
CA TYR A 249 -18.23 -9.02 -16.74
C TYR A 249 -19.69 -9.27 -16.31
N PRO A 250 -20.59 -8.29 -16.52
CA PRO A 250 -21.99 -8.50 -16.23
C PRO A 250 -22.51 -9.72 -17.02
N ASN A 251 -23.13 -10.63 -16.31
CA ASN A 251 -23.69 -11.82 -16.90
C ASN A 251 -25.05 -11.47 -17.54
N TYR A 252 -25.03 -11.01 -18.79
CA TYR A 252 -26.23 -10.62 -19.56
C TYR A 252 -27.20 -11.80 -19.78
N GLY A 253 -27.76 -12.34 -18.68
CA GLY A 253 -28.75 -13.43 -18.75
C GLY A 253 -28.21 -14.81 -19.13
N ARG A 254 -26.90 -14.97 -19.29
CA ARG A 254 -26.31 -16.30 -19.46
C ARG A 254 -26.35 -17.03 -18.13
N LYS A 255 -27.16 -18.06 -18.03
CA LYS A 255 -27.11 -19.01 -16.90
C LYS A 255 -25.67 -19.53 -16.83
N PRO A 256 -25.04 -19.58 -15.64
CA PRO A 256 -23.76 -20.23 -15.51
C PRO A 256 -23.96 -21.69 -15.94
N THR A 257 -23.34 -22.08 -17.03
CA THR A 257 -23.30 -23.49 -17.43
C THR A 257 -22.50 -24.23 -16.37
N LEU A 258 -23.20 -25.03 -15.59
CA LEU A 258 -22.60 -25.87 -14.53
C LEU A 258 -21.68 -26.99 -15.11
N ASN A 259 -21.44 -26.98 -16.42
CA ASN A 259 -20.69 -27.98 -17.13
C ASN A 259 -19.36 -27.41 -17.64
N GLY A 260 -18.41 -27.23 -16.77
CA GLY A 260 -17.17 -26.65 -17.26
C GLY A 260 -15.90 -27.00 -16.54
N PHE A 261 -15.82 -27.95 -15.68
CA PHE A 261 -14.53 -28.45 -15.23
C PHE A 261 -14.58 -29.94 -14.90
N LYS A 262 -14.66 -30.78 -15.92
CA LYS A 262 -14.03 -32.09 -15.81
C LYS A 262 -12.57 -31.95 -16.22
N LYS A 263 -11.71 -31.97 -15.25
CA LYS A 263 -10.27 -32.23 -15.44
C LYS A 263 -10.12 -33.64 -16.00
N TYR A 264 -9.41 -33.73 -17.11
CA TYR A 264 -8.66 -34.91 -17.48
C TYR A 264 -7.19 -34.67 -17.13
#